data_8a3c010c0d7d079b7cc8020dd4cd9caa
#
_entry.id   8a3c010c0d7d079b7cc8020dd4cd9caa
#
_cell.length_a   1.000
_cell.length_b   1.000
_cell.length_c   1.000
_cell.angle_alpha   90.00
_cell.angle_beta   90.00
_cell.angle_gamma   90.00
#
_symmetry.space_group_name_H-M   'P 1'
#
loop_
_entity.id
_entity.type
_entity.pdbx_description
1 polymer ?
#
loop_
_entity_poly.entity_id
_entity_poly.type
_entity_poly.pdbx_seq_one_letter_code
_entity_poly.pdbx_strand_id
1 'polypeptide(L)'
;HKQELFGIIQGGSHRDLREQSTEFMLSQDLDGIAIGGEVIGFDMQKTAEVLDWVIPMLPDDKTRYTMGVGLQPQDLIDVVKGGVDIFDCVAPTRNARHGALYHGHTVPDGDWVKFVPTDGMNRLVIKKACYAKDDAPLLAGCTCYTCQHFSRGTLHFLFKSKQALFHTL
;
A
#
# COMPACT_ATOMS: atom_id res chain seq x y z
N HIS A 1 5.20 -23.45 -18.97
CA HIS A 1 4.66 -22.43 -18.08
C HIS A 1 4.07 -21.33 -18.96
N LYS A 2 2.80 -20.97 -18.74
CA LYS A 2 2.18 -19.83 -19.38
C LYS A 2 2.51 -18.61 -18.49
N GLN A 3 3.24 -17.64 -19.03
CA GLN A 3 3.50 -16.35 -18.38
C GLN A 3 2.48 -15.35 -18.90
N GLU A 4 2.06 -14.44 -18.03
CA GLU A 4 1.17 -13.34 -18.38
C GLU A 4 1.99 -12.09 -18.65
N LEU A 5 1.56 -11.31 -19.65
CA LEU A 5 2.20 -10.08 -20.06
C LEU A 5 1.28 -8.88 -19.79
N PHE A 6 1.78 -7.93 -19.00
CA PHE A 6 1.08 -6.69 -18.67
C PHE A 6 1.67 -5.53 -19.47
N GLY A 7 0.80 -4.75 -20.12
CA GLY A 7 1.18 -3.47 -20.70
C GLY A 7 1.04 -2.34 -19.69
N ILE A 8 1.90 -1.31 -19.78
CA ILE A 8 1.90 -0.21 -18.81
C ILE A 8 1.41 1.06 -19.46
N ILE A 9 0.29 1.60 -18.98
CA ILE A 9 -0.23 2.91 -19.34
C ILE A 9 0.66 3.99 -18.71
N GLN A 10 1.09 4.93 -19.54
CA GLN A 10 1.87 6.11 -19.14
C GLN A 10 1.13 7.39 -19.55
N GLY A 11 1.70 8.57 -19.33
CA GLY A 11 1.14 9.87 -19.73
C GLY A 11 1.20 10.95 -18.63
N GLY A 12 1.89 10.67 -17.51
CA GLY A 12 2.03 11.63 -16.40
C GLY A 12 0.67 12.03 -15.82
N SER A 13 0.43 13.32 -15.67
CA SER A 13 -0.83 13.93 -15.23
C SER A 13 -1.63 14.56 -16.39
N HIS A 14 -1.39 14.11 -17.64
CA HIS A 14 -2.06 14.63 -18.83
C HIS A 14 -3.10 13.63 -19.32
N ARG A 15 -4.36 14.03 -19.28
CA ARG A 15 -5.50 13.17 -19.61
C ARG A 15 -5.41 12.61 -21.03
N ASP A 16 -5.16 13.48 -22.00
CA ASP A 16 -5.05 13.11 -23.43
C ASP A 16 -3.96 12.05 -23.67
N LEU A 17 -2.80 12.19 -23.02
CA LEU A 17 -1.71 11.21 -23.11
C LEU A 17 -2.06 9.90 -22.41
N ARG A 18 -2.80 9.94 -21.29
CA ARG A 18 -3.30 8.75 -20.60
C ARG A 18 -4.28 7.98 -21.47
N GLU A 19 -5.25 8.67 -22.08
CA GLU A 19 -6.24 8.08 -22.98
C GLU A 19 -5.56 7.46 -24.20
N GLN A 20 -4.66 8.17 -24.89
CA GLN A 20 -3.88 7.64 -26.02
C GLN A 20 -3.06 6.40 -25.65
N SER A 21 -2.38 6.44 -24.49
CA SER A 21 -1.61 5.29 -24.00
C SER A 21 -2.51 4.10 -23.69
N THR A 22 -3.69 4.35 -23.13
CA THR A 22 -4.69 3.31 -22.83
C THR A 22 -5.18 2.65 -24.11
N GLU A 23 -5.59 3.44 -25.11
CA GLU A 23 -6.04 2.93 -26.41
C GLU A 23 -4.95 2.09 -27.09
N PHE A 24 -3.70 2.55 -27.04
CA PHE A 24 -2.58 1.80 -27.59
C PHE A 24 -2.39 0.46 -26.86
N MET A 25 -2.41 0.45 -25.53
CA MET A 25 -2.24 -0.80 -24.76
C MET A 25 -3.40 -1.77 -25.00
N LEU A 26 -4.63 -1.28 -25.15
CA LEU A 26 -5.80 -2.10 -25.45
C LEU A 26 -5.75 -2.70 -26.87
N SER A 27 -5.04 -2.07 -27.80
CA SER A 27 -4.83 -2.61 -29.15
C SER A 27 -3.80 -3.77 -29.20
N GLN A 28 -3.09 -4.00 -28.08
CA GLN A 28 -2.12 -5.09 -27.96
C GLN A 28 -2.79 -6.33 -27.33
N ASP A 29 -2.30 -7.51 -27.70
CA ASP A 29 -2.74 -8.79 -27.07
C ASP A 29 -2.02 -8.99 -25.71
N LEU A 30 -2.57 -8.36 -24.67
CA LEU A 30 -2.01 -8.35 -23.31
C LEU A 30 -2.94 -9.09 -22.36
N ASP A 31 -2.37 -9.76 -21.37
CA ASP A 31 -3.13 -10.50 -20.33
C ASP A 31 -3.68 -9.56 -19.23
N GLY A 32 -2.99 -8.45 -18.98
CA GLY A 32 -3.40 -7.44 -17.99
C GLY A 32 -2.85 -6.05 -18.31
N ILE A 33 -3.35 -5.06 -17.58
CA ILE A 33 -2.98 -3.65 -17.75
C ILE A 33 -2.42 -3.08 -16.45
N ALA A 34 -1.23 -2.49 -16.53
CA ALA A 34 -0.62 -1.76 -15.44
C ALA A 34 -0.82 -0.24 -15.63
N ILE A 35 -1.09 0.46 -14.55
CA ILE A 35 -1.24 1.91 -14.51
C ILE A 35 -0.02 2.47 -13.80
N GLY A 36 0.91 3.04 -14.58
CA GLY A 36 2.18 3.56 -14.10
C GLY A 36 2.29 5.08 -14.18
N GLY A 37 3.47 5.59 -13.80
CA GLY A 37 3.82 7.00 -13.87
C GLY A 37 4.13 7.61 -12.51
N GLU A 38 4.93 8.68 -12.50
CA GLU A 38 5.50 9.27 -11.28
C GLU A 38 4.49 9.88 -10.29
N VAL A 39 3.27 10.20 -10.75
CA VAL A 39 2.21 10.73 -9.88
C VAL A 39 1.47 9.63 -9.11
N ILE A 40 1.49 8.40 -9.61
CA ILE A 40 0.77 7.27 -9.03
C ILE A 40 1.36 6.93 -7.66
N GLY A 41 0.51 6.91 -6.62
CA GLY A 41 0.87 6.56 -5.25
C GLY A 41 1.62 7.66 -4.48
N PHE A 42 2.12 8.71 -5.13
CA PHE A 42 2.76 9.85 -4.46
C PHE A 42 1.77 10.98 -4.20
N ASP A 43 0.93 11.29 -5.17
CA ASP A 43 -0.16 12.24 -5.07
C ASP A 43 -1.48 11.48 -5.26
N MET A 44 -2.17 11.19 -4.17
CA MET A 44 -3.38 10.38 -4.19
C MET A 44 -4.56 11.09 -4.88
N GLN A 45 -4.61 12.44 -4.87
CA GLN A 45 -5.60 13.17 -5.62
C GLN A 45 -5.37 12.99 -7.13
N LYS A 46 -4.12 13.16 -7.59
CA LYS A 46 -3.75 12.91 -8.98
C LYS A 46 -3.90 11.45 -9.39
N THR A 47 -3.60 10.52 -8.46
CA THR A 47 -3.84 9.09 -8.68
C THR A 47 -5.32 8.83 -8.94
N ALA A 48 -6.22 9.35 -8.12
CA ALA A 48 -7.66 9.22 -8.32
C ALA A 48 -8.12 9.81 -9.66
N GLU A 49 -7.67 11.02 -10.02
CA GLU A 49 -7.98 11.64 -11.32
C GLU A 49 -7.54 10.74 -12.49
N VAL A 50 -6.33 10.16 -12.42
CA VAL A 50 -5.84 9.24 -13.47
C VAL A 50 -6.69 7.97 -13.53
N LEU A 51 -7.05 7.38 -12.40
CA LEU A 51 -7.93 6.21 -12.36
C LEU A 51 -9.31 6.53 -12.96
N ASP A 52 -9.89 7.68 -12.64
CA ASP A 52 -11.17 8.14 -13.22
C ASP A 52 -11.12 8.29 -14.75
N TRP A 53 -9.96 8.59 -15.33
CA TRP A 53 -9.81 8.71 -16.79
C TRP A 53 -9.62 7.35 -17.44
N VAL A 54 -8.83 6.45 -16.85
CA VAL A 54 -8.39 5.22 -17.53
C VAL A 54 -9.25 3.99 -17.21
N ILE A 55 -9.73 3.85 -15.97
CA ILE A 55 -10.51 2.67 -15.56
C ILE A 55 -11.76 2.45 -16.41
N PRO A 56 -12.56 3.49 -16.75
CA PRO A 56 -13.74 3.32 -17.60
C PRO A 56 -13.43 2.82 -19.02
N MET A 57 -12.17 2.94 -19.47
CA MET A 57 -11.73 2.47 -20.78
C MET A 57 -11.28 1.00 -20.75
N LEU A 58 -10.95 0.48 -19.57
CA LEU A 58 -10.40 -0.87 -19.40
C LEU A 58 -11.52 -1.93 -19.37
N PRO A 59 -11.35 -3.05 -20.07
CA PRO A 59 -12.31 -4.15 -20.03
C PRO A 59 -12.28 -4.84 -18.66
N ASP A 60 -13.42 -5.40 -18.26
CA ASP A 60 -13.59 -6.01 -16.92
C ASP A 60 -12.87 -7.36 -16.77
N ASP A 61 -12.50 -8.00 -17.86
CA ASP A 61 -11.80 -9.29 -17.91
C ASP A 61 -10.27 -9.17 -17.86
N LYS A 62 -9.73 -7.95 -17.81
CA LYS A 62 -8.29 -7.70 -17.70
C LYS A 62 -7.91 -7.27 -16.29
N THR A 63 -6.93 -7.95 -15.72
CA THR A 63 -6.37 -7.56 -14.41
C THR A 63 -5.74 -6.18 -14.47
N ARG A 64 -6.10 -5.33 -13.51
CA ARG A 64 -5.67 -3.93 -13.38
C ARG A 64 -4.66 -3.81 -12.25
N TYR A 65 -3.43 -3.54 -12.60
CA TYR A 65 -2.32 -3.44 -11.65
C TYR A 65 -1.85 -2.00 -11.51
N THR A 66 -1.48 -1.58 -10.31
CA THR A 66 -0.72 -0.33 -10.11
C THR A 66 0.46 -0.56 -9.18
N MET A 67 1.52 0.23 -9.35
CA MET A 67 2.76 0.09 -8.59
C MET A 67 3.01 1.29 -7.69
N GLY A 68 3.71 1.05 -6.57
CA GLY A 68 4.19 2.11 -5.69
C GLY A 68 3.13 2.74 -4.79
N VAL A 69 1.92 2.18 -4.70
CA VAL A 69 0.81 2.69 -3.90
C VAL A 69 0.85 2.10 -2.49
N GLY A 70 0.54 2.92 -1.46
CA GLY A 70 0.43 2.48 -0.08
C GLY A 70 1.44 3.15 0.85
N LEU A 71 1.71 4.44 0.64
CA LEU A 71 2.43 5.27 1.61
C LEU A 71 1.66 5.39 2.93
N GLN A 72 0.33 5.34 2.85
CA GLN A 72 -0.59 5.22 3.97
C GLN A 72 -1.53 4.01 3.74
N PRO A 73 -2.04 3.34 4.79
CA PRO A 73 -2.99 2.24 4.62
C PRO A 73 -4.27 2.65 3.87
N GLN A 74 -4.72 3.90 4.01
CA GLN A 74 -5.89 4.41 3.30
C GLN A 74 -5.69 4.42 1.79
N ASP A 75 -4.47 4.69 1.30
CA ASP A 75 -4.15 4.73 -0.13
C ASP A 75 -4.50 3.42 -0.83
N LEU A 76 -4.32 2.27 -0.15
CA LEU A 76 -4.67 0.95 -0.68
C LEU A 76 -6.18 0.80 -0.88
N ILE A 77 -6.96 1.27 0.09
CA ILE A 77 -8.42 1.25 0.03
C ILE A 77 -8.90 2.13 -1.13
N ASP A 78 -8.30 3.31 -1.27
CA ASP A 78 -8.70 4.30 -2.26
C ASP A 78 -8.44 3.81 -3.69
N VAL A 79 -7.31 3.14 -3.96
CA VAL A 79 -7.03 2.61 -5.31
C VAL A 79 -7.91 1.39 -5.63
N VAL A 80 -8.23 0.54 -4.65
CA VAL A 80 -9.19 -0.57 -4.86
C VAL A 80 -10.58 -0.02 -5.16
N LYS A 81 -11.04 1.01 -4.44
CA LYS A 81 -12.25 1.75 -4.77
C LYS A 81 -12.22 2.34 -6.19
N GLY A 82 -11.06 2.81 -6.62
CA GLY A 82 -10.81 3.32 -7.96
C GLY A 82 -10.73 2.25 -9.05
N GLY A 83 -10.91 0.96 -8.73
CA GLY A 83 -10.99 -0.12 -9.72
C GLY A 83 -9.68 -0.85 -10.00
N VAL A 84 -8.69 -0.77 -9.10
CA VAL A 84 -7.44 -1.51 -9.18
C VAL A 84 -7.57 -2.88 -8.48
N ASP A 85 -7.09 -3.96 -9.12
CA ASP A 85 -7.18 -5.32 -8.60
C ASP A 85 -5.94 -5.73 -7.79
N ILE A 86 -4.75 -5.37 -8.27
CA ILE A 86 -3.48 -5.70 -7.61
C ILE A 86 -2.53 -4.50 -7.56
N PHE A 87 -1.72 -4.45 -6.52
CA PHE A 87 -0.75 -3.37 -6.30
C PHE A 87 0.44 -3.87 -5.48
N ASP A 88 1.55 -3.13 -5.50
CA ASP A 88 2.70 -3.33 -4.61
C ASP A 88 3.19 -2.00 -4.02
N CYS A 89 3.87 -2.08 -2.88
CA CYS A 89 4.53 -0.94 -2.27
C CYS A 89 5.68 -1.34 -1.36
N VAL A 90 6.78 -0.62 -1.46
CA VAL A 90 7.94 -0.80 -0.56
C VAL A 90 7.74 -0.13 0.81
N ALA A 91 6.75 0.75 0.96
CA ALA A 91 6.60 1.61 2.14
C ALA A 91 6.41 0.81 3.44
N PRO A 92 5.58 -0.26 3.53
CA PRO A 92 5.42 -1.03 4.75
C PRO A 92 6.76 -1.61 5.25
N THR A 93 7.47 -2.30 4.36
CA THR A 93 8.77 -2.92 4.67
C THR A 93 9.84 -1.89 4.99
N ARG A 94 9.88 -0.78 4.25
CA ARG A 94 10.82 0.33 4.51
C ARG A 94 10.56 0.95 5.87
N ASN A 95 9.31 1.28 6.19
CA ASN A 95 8.93 1.85 7.48
C ASN A 95 9.29 0.90 8.63
N ALA A 96 8.96 -0.38 8.52
CA ALA A 96 9.28 -1.39 9.52
C ALA A 96 10.79 -1.45 9.81
N ARG A 97 11.63 -1.50 8.76
CA ARG A 97 13.10 -1.47 8.93
C ARG A 97 13.61 -0.22 9.66
N HIS A 98 12.89 0.89 9.59
CA HIS A 98 13.21 2.13 10.32
C HIS A 98 12.48 2.24 11.67
N GLY A 99 11.84 1.17 12.11
CA GLY A 99 11.14 1.10 13.41
C GLY A 99 9.83 1.88 13.44
N ALA A 100 9.21 2.09 12.28
CA ALA A 100 7.90 2.71 12.16
C ALA A 100 6.91 1.71 11.56
N LEU A 101 5.80 1.46 12.28
CA LEU A 101 4.77 0.50 11.89
C LEU A 101 3.43 1.22 11.75
N TYR A 102 2.61 0.84 10.78
CA TYR A 102 1.25 1.34 10.71
C TYR A 102 0.46 0.93 11.94
N HIS A 103 -0.32 1.85 12.49
CA HIS A 103 -1.03 1.66 13.75
C HIS A 103 -2.46 2.18 13.63
N GLY A 104 -3.38 1.26 13.44
CA GLY A 104 -4.79 1.57 13.23
C GLY A 104 -5.59 0.31 12.88
N HIS A 105 -6.83 0.52 12.52
CA HIS A 105 -7.77 -0.52 12.13
C HIS A 105 -8.71 0.00 11.05
N THR A 106 -9.41 -0.88 10.38
CA THR A 106 -10.44 -0.52 9.42
C THR A 106 -11.81 -0.47 10.09
N VAL A 107 -12.64 0.50 9.69
CA VAL A 107 -14.04 0.61 10.09
C VAL A 107 -14.93 0.67 8.85
N PRO A 108 -16.21 0.27 8.95
CA PRO A 108 -17.18 0.42 7.84
C PRO A 108 -17.31 1.89 7.40
N ASP A 109 -17.46 2.10 6.08
CA ASP A 109 -17.64 3.41 5.44
C ASP A 109 -18.52 3.23 4.20
N GLY A 110 -19.86 3.21 4.41
CA GLY A 110 -20.82 2.79 3.41
C GLY A 110 -20.63 1.33 3.00
N ASP A 111 -20.54 1.08 1.70
CA ASP A 111 -20.26 -0.26 1.14
C ASP A 111 -18.77 -0.65 1.22
N TRP A 112 -17.94 0.24 1.75
CA TRP A 112 -16.50 0.08 1.86
C TRP A 112 -16.01 0.14 3.30
N VAL A 113 -14.68 0.18 3.44
CA VAL A 113 -14.02 0.43 4.72
C VAL A 113 -13.10 1.65 4.60
N LYS A 114 -12.78 2.26 5.73
CA LYS A 114 -11.71 3.26 5.83
C LYS A 114 -10.75 2.91 6.96
N PHE A 115 -9.50 3.34 6.81
CA PHE A 115 -8.49 3.18 7.84
C PHE A 115 -8.62 4.29 8.89
N VAL A 116 -8.68 3.88 10.17
CA VAL A 116 -8.71 4.80 11.32
C VAL A 116 -7.46 4.59 12.16
N PRO A 117 -6.65 5.63 12.38
CA PRO A 117 -5.49 5.59 13.27
C PRO A 117 -5.90 5.25 14.71
N THR A 118 -5.11 4.43 15.40
CA THR A 118 -5.28 4.20 16.83
C THR A 118 -4.64 5.36 17.61
N ASP A 119 -5.36 5.91 18.60
CA ASP A 119 -4.92 7.04 19.43
C ASP A 119 -4.47 8.27 18.61
N GLY A 120 -5.09 8.51 17.45
CA GLY A 120 -4.75 9.60 16.56
C GLY A 120 -3.40 9.46 15.86
N MET A 121 -2.71 8.32 16.03
CA MET A 121 -1.42 8.04 15.41
C MET A 121 -1.56 6.96 14.33
N ASN A 122 -1.28 7.29 13.08
CA ASN A 122 -1.24 6.31 11.98
C ASN A 122 0.03 5.45 11.97
N ARG A 123 1.03 5.78 12.81
CA ARG A 123 2.28 5.04 12.94
C ARG A 123 2.75 4.97 14.39
N LEU A 124 3.08 3.76 14.82
CA LEU A 124 3.82 3.50 16.03
C LEU A 124 5.32 3.53 15.71
N VAL A 125 6.09 4.36 16.42
CA VAL A 125 7.54 4.49 16.20
C VAL A 125 8.27 3.81 17.36
N ILE A 126 8.63 2.53 17.17
CA ILE A 126 9.14 1.64 18.21
C ILE A 126 10.43 2.11 18.89
N LYS A 127 11.21 2.97 18.23
CA LYS A 127 12.46 3.52 18.78
C LYS A 127 12.26 4.54 19.92
N LYS A 128 11.03 5.01 20.19
CA LYS A 128 10.72 5.95 21.27
C LYS A 128 10.95 5.30 22.63
N ALA A 129 11.53 6.05 23.58
CA ALA A 129 11.88 5.56 24.92
C ALA A 129 10.68 5.06 25.73
N CYS A 130 9.48 5.54 25.47
CA CYS A 130 8.25 5.09 26.14
C CYS A 130 7.98 3.58 25.94
N TYR A 131 8.49 2.98 24.88
CA TYR A 131 8.33 1.55 24.61
C TYR A 131 9.38 0.64 25.23
N ALA A 132 10.43 1.21 25.85
CA ALA A 132 11.56 0.42 26.38
C ALA A 132 11.17 -0.62 27.44
N LYS A 133 10.06 -0.40 28.16
CA LYS A 133 9.54 -1.31 29.20
C LYS A 133 8.04 -1.62 28.97
N ASP A 134 7.58 -1.54 27.73
CA ASP A 134 6.18 -1.77 27.38
C ASP A 134 5.99 -3.25 27.02
N ASP A 135 5.26 -3.97 27.86
CA ASP A 135 4.99 -5.41 27.69
C ASP A 135 3.80 -5.69 26.75
N ALA A 136 3.11 -4.65 26.25
CA ALA A 136 2.01 -4.80 25.31
C ALA A 136 2.50 -5.25 23.91
N PRO A 137 1.67 -5.96 23.13
CA PRO A 137 1.95 -6.27 21.72
C PRO A 137 1.93 -4.99 20.87
N LEU A 138 2.47 -5.05 19.66
CA LEU A 138 2.39 -3.93 18.70
C LEU A 138 0.95 -3.47 18.47
N LEU A 139 0.05 -4.43 18.25
CA LEU A 139 -1.38 -4.20 18.07
C LEU A 139 -2.17 -5.21 18.89
N ALA A 140 -3.00 -4.71 19.80
CA ALA A 140 -3.87 -5.54 20.62
C ALA A 140 -4.87 -6.31 19.73
N GLY A 141 -5.04 -7.62 20.01
CA GLY A 141 -5.92 -8.49 19.25
C GLY A 141 -5.36 -8.97 17.90
N CYS A 142 -4.18 -8.52 17.48
CA CYS A 142 -3.52 -9.02 16.28
C CYS A 142 -3.02 -10.46 16.48
N THR A 143 -3.28 -11.33 15.50
CA THR A 143 -2.92 -12.76 15.54
C THR A 143 -1.62 -13.10 14.82
N CYS A 144 -0.89 -12.10 14.28
CA CYS A 144 0.38 -12.36 13.62
C CYS A 144 1.45 -12.84 14.63
N TYR A 145 2.44 -13.57 14.11
CA TYR A 145 3.52 -14.13 14.93
C TYR A 145 4.20 -13.09 15.80
N THR A 146 4.53 -11.93 15.28
CA THR A 146 5.21 -10.87 16.01
C THR A 146 4.39 -10.37 17.21
N CYS A 147 3.10 -10.07 17.01
CA CYS A 147 2.23 -9.59 18.09
C CYS A 147 1.95 -10.65 19.16
N GLN A 148 1.97 -11.95 18.78
CA GLN A 148 1.73 -13.02 19.74
C GLN A 148 2.95 -13.37 20.59
N HIS A 149 4.17 -13.11 20.10
CA HIS A 149 5.40 -13.60 20.74
C HIS A 149 6.35 -12.49 21.23
N PHE A 150 6.14 -11.25 20.79
CA PHE A 150 7.05 -10.15 21.13
C PHE A 150 6.29 -8.93 21.65
N SER A 151 6.76 -8.40 22.78
CA SER A 151 6.27 -7.12 23.31
C SER A 151 6.92 -5.93 22.57
N ARG A 152 6.32 -4.76 22.74
CA ARG A 152 6.91 -3.49 22.24
C ARG A 152 8.29 -3.26 22.87
N GLY A 153 8.47 -3.58 24.14
CA GLY A 153 9.77 -3.48 24.82
C GLY A 153 10.82 -4.39 24.20
N THR A 154 10.48 -5.63 23.89
CA THR A 154 11.39 -6.55 23.20
C THR A 154 11.78 -6.03 21.80
N LEU A 155 10.80 -5.57 21.03
CA LEU A 155 11.06 -5.00 19.70
C LEU A 155 11.87 -3.70 19.77
N HIS A 156 11.61 -2.85 20.76
CA HIS A 156 12.42 -1.66 21.03
C HIS A 156 13.89 -2.06 21.31
N PHE A 157 14.11 -3.06 22.17
CA PHE A 157 15.46 -3.57 22.47
C PHE A 157 16.15 -4.09 21.24
N LEU A 158 15.49 -4.96 20.45
CA LEU A 158 16.04 -5.53 19.22
C LEU A 158 16.41 -4.43 18.20
N PHE A 159 15.55 -3.41 18.04
CA PHE A 159 15.82 -2.26 17.19
C PHE A 159 17.04 -1.46 17.65
N LYS A 160 17.08 -1.09 18.94
CA LYS A 160 18.15 -0.27 19.52
C LYS A 160 19.50 -0.98 19.53
N SER A 161 19.50 -2.28 19.74
CA SER A 161 20.71 -3.13 19.71
C SER A 161 21.09 -3.61 18.32
N LYS A 162 20.39 -3.14 17.27
CA LYS A 162 20.64 -3.47 15.86
C LYS A 162 20.66 -4.96 15.57
N GLN A 163 19.78 -5.72 16.23
CA GLN A 163 19.68 -7.17 16.01
C GLN A 163 19.01 -7.46 14.66
N ALA A 164 19.60 -8.37 13.87
CA ALA A 164 19.07 -8.76 12.57
C ALA A 164 17.64 -9.32 12.67
N LEU A 165 17.31 -10.00 13.77
CA LEU A 165 15.97 -10.52 14.03
C LEU A 165 14.87 -9.46 13.94
N PHE A 166 15.16 -8.20 14.31
CA PHE A 166 14.20 -7.11 14.18
C PHE A 166 13.70 -6.91 12.73
N HIS A 167 14.54 -7.17 11.74
CA HIS A 167 14.17 -7.03 10.33
C HIS A 167 13.33 -8.20 9.80
N THR A 168 13.25 -9.28 10.55
CA THR A 168 12.45 -10.47 10.21
C THR A 168 11.06 -10.43 10.85
N LEU A 169 10.96 -9.75 11.98
CA LEU A 169 9.72 -9.56 12.75
C LEU A 169 8.88 -8.40 12.22
#